data_b273adf5958a3e749278bfa7be79261a
#
_entry.id   b273adf5958a3e749278bfa7be79261a
#
_cell.length_a   1.000
_cell.length_b   1.000
_cell.length_c   1.000
_cell.angle_alpha   90.00
_cell.angle_beta   90.00
_cell.angle_gamma   90.00
#
_symmetry.space_group_name_H-M   'P 1'
#
loop_
_entity.id
_entity.type
_entity.pdbx_description
1 polymer ?
#
loop_
_entity_poly.entity_id
_entity_poly.type
_entity_poly.pdbx_seq_one_letter_code
_entity_poly.pdbx_strand_id
1 'polypeptide(L)'
;MSTSVDTAVPPAAPDESGRLDGASNLRIWSVLAVIVLFTEVSPMQYVMVASALRQIAPTFPDQGANINWAIIVFGIFGAAVSPLIGKLSDIWGKKKMFLVCGVLFLIGTALCAVTSNWAVFLVGRALEATAIATTVVSYGLIRDLMPRRMVPIGLGIASTGLGVSALAGPLIGGYITDHYSWRGLFWFLFIFTVIMIPLLIIVVPESKLRTPQRLDLIGALLLGAGATLTLLYLDKGQDWGWTKPSTLAWLIGGLVLLALFPIVETRAKQPIMDMKLLFNPRVSVVLFIGLLASFMIGYQSYATGYMTQSPPSAEVISQVKAGTWEQVKAGALQQAQAQALTQARAQGLAQAEAQAKAAMPPGVDLPPQVVQQLTDTVNAQVTPEMVNAQVPPEAVYSHLPPDMVKVDLKPGYTYGDNFSLLKFATHVTLAQSLIAMLFGFLGGLWIRRSGARWPLITALVIFVGSGLAYAALSHGWQTQALISAVYGIAFALYYASTPNLIVEGVPAQQQGISAGMLGVMQAMGAGIGLAVATAFLTANPVKAVVSVAGAPPVTKDIPLVYADKGYEISFYFVAISAAVALIGALIMKHGRTPATGGAAH
;
A
#
# COMPACT_ATOMS: atom_id res chain seq x y z
N MET A 1 -38.26 -53.13 -42.43
CA MET A 1 -38.53 -52.99 -40.97
C MET A 1 -37.23 -52.66 -40.28
N SER A 2 -37.03 -51.41 -40.01
CA SER A 2 -35.86 -50.89 -39.32
C SER A 2 -36.33 -50.49 -37.92
N THR A 3 -35.92 -51.23 -36.90
CA THR A 3 -36.24 -50.97 -35.50
C THR A 3 -35.20 -49.97 -35.02
N SER A 4 -35.59 -48.68 -34.82
CA SER A 4 -34.84 -47.66 -34.10
C SER A 4 -34.80 -48.04 -32.61
N VAL A 5 -33.61 -48.40 -32.14
CA VAL A 5 -33.34 -48.55 -30.70
C VAL A 5 -33.19 -47.14 -30.12
N ASP A 6 -34.21 -46.76 -29.39
CA ASP A 6 -34.23 -45.52 -28.59
C ASP A 6 -33.32 -45.74 -27.38
N THR A 7 -32.06 -45.32 -27.48
CA THR A 7 -31.12 -45.32 -26.35
C THR A 7 -31.48 -44.17 -25.41
N ALA A 8 -32.40 -44.45 -24.47
CA ALA A 8 -32.65 -43.56 -23.35
C ALA A 8 -31.34 -43.29 -22.61
N VAL A 9 -30.86 -42.03 -22.65
CA VAL A 9 -29.72 -41.54 -21.85
C VAL A 9 -30.09 -41.79 -20.39
N PRO A 10 -29.30 -42.54 -19.62
CA PRO A 10 -29.59 -42.75 -18.20
C PRO A 10 -29.70 -41.42 -17.48
N PRO A 11 -30.67 -41.28 -16.54
CA PRO A 11 -30.79 -40.05 -15.76
C PRO A 11 -29.47 -39.78 -15.04
N ALA A 12 -28.97 -38.54 -15.21
CA ALA A 12 -27.75 -38.10 -14.56
C ALA A 12 -27.85 -38.37 -13.05
N ALA A 13 -26.85 -39.05 -12.49
CA ALA A 13 -26.78 -39.31 -11.06
C ALA A 13 -26.98 -38.00 -10.26
N PRO A 14 -27.69 -38.04 -9.13
CA PRO A 14 -27.92 -36.85 -8.32
C PRO A 14 -26.59 -36.17 -8.02
N ASP A 15 -26.49 -34.86 -8.33
CA ASP A 15 -25.29 -34.09 -8.13
C ASP A 15 -25.01 -33.98 -6.61
N GLU A 16 -24.08 -34.77 -6.10
CA GLU A 16 -23.72 -34.84 -4.68
C GLU A 16 -22.99 -33.57 -4.20
N SER A 17 -22.70 -32.61 -5.08
CA SER A 17 -21.92 -31.39 -4.79
C SER A 17 -22.59 -30.44 -3.79
N GLY A 18 -23.90 -30.55 -3.58
CA GLY A 18 -24.68 -29.60 -2.77
C GLY A 18 -25.05 -28.33 -3.52
N ARG A 19 -25.04 -28.36 -4.86
CA ARG A 19 -25.45 -27.25 -5.73
C ARG A 19 -26.88 -26.82 -5.45
N LEU A 20 -27.12 -25.54 -5.66
CA LEU A 20 -28.45 -24.91 -5.54
C LEU A 20 -29.31 -25.15 -6.79
N ASP A 21 -29.13 -26.30 -7.44
CA ASP A 21 -29.99 -26.73 -8.56
C ASP A 21 -31.40 -26.94 -8.06
N GLY A 22 -32.36 -26.20 -8.61
CA GLY A 22 -33.76 -26.24 -8.15
C GLY A 22 -34.11 -25.27 -7.01
N ALA A 23 -33.12 -24.53 -6.44
CA ALA A 23 -33.42 -23.47 -5.49
C ALA A 23 -34.06 -22.24 -6.18
N SER A 24 -34.82 -21.46 -5.42
CA SER A 24 -35.41 -20.23 -5.94
C SER A 24 -34.30 -19.26 -6.42
N ASN A 25 -34.62 -18.47 -7.44
CA ASN A 25 -33.67 -17.44 -7.94
C ASN A 25 -33.24 -16.50 -6.83
N LEU A 26 -34.13 -16.09 -5.93
CA LEU A 26 -33.80 -15.23 -4.79
C LEU A 26 -32.70 -15.84 -3.91
N ARG A 27 -32.80 -17.15 -3.61
CA ARG A 27 -31.79 -17.85 -2.80
C ARG A 27 -30.47 -17.96 -3.53
N ILE A 28 -30.45 -18.25 -4.82
CA ILE A 28 -29.23 -18.30 -5.62
C ILE A 28 -28.52 -16.94 -5.62
N TRP A 29 -29.26 -15.86 -5.89
CA TRP A 29 -28.71 -14.51 -5.91
C TRP A 29 -28.27 -14.02 -4.53
N SER A 30 -29.02 -14.35 -3.46
CA SER A 30 -28.61 -13.97 -2.10
C SER A 30 -27.33 -14.67 -1.66
N VAL A 31 -27.15 -15.96 -1.97
CA VAL A 31 -25.92 -16.70 -1.69
C VAL A 31 -24.75 -16.09 -2.46
N LEU A 32 -24.93 -15.81 -3.75
CA LEU A 32 -23.89 -15.18 -4.57
C LEU A 32 -23.52 -13.79 -4.04
N ALA A 33 -24.51 -12.96 -3.72
CA ALA A 33 -24.29 -11.62 -3.20
C ALA A 33 -23.50 -11.63 -1.88
N VAL A 34 -23.83 -12.52 -0.94
CA VAL A 34 -23.11 -12.61 0.34
C VAL A 34 -21.67 -13.07 0.13
N ILE A 35 -21.43 -14.07 -0.75
CA ILE A 35 -20.08 -14.52 -1.07
C ILE A 35 -19.26 -13.37 -1.67
N VAL A 36 -19.80 -12.67 -2.67
CA VAL A 36 -19.11 -11.57 -3.35
C VAL A 36 -18.85 -10.42 -2.39
N LEU A 37 -19.86 -9.94 -1.66
CA LEU A 37 -19.70 -8.83 -0.72
C LEU A 37 -18.64 -9.12 0.35
N PHE A 38 -18.60 -10.36 0.86
CA PHE A 38 -17.57 -10.73 1.84
C PHE A 38 -16.17 -10.78 1.20
N THR A 39 -16.07 -11.22 -0.05
CA THR A 39 -14.78 -11.25 -0.77
C THR A 39 -14.22 -9.85 -0.99
N GLU A 40 -15.09 -8.84 -1.17
CA GLU A 40 -14.69 -7.45 -1.42
C GLU A 40 -14.06 -6.75 -0.21
N VAL A 41 -14.13 -7.34 0.98
CA VAL A 41 -13.45 -6.81 2.18
C VAL A 41 -11.95 -6.64 1.96
N SER A 42 -11.30 -7.62 1.32
CA SER A 42 -9.86 -7.61 1.08
C SER A 42 -9.40 -6.52 0.12
N PRO A 43 -9.91 -6.41 -1.12
CA PRO A 43 -9.49 -5.35 -2.03
C PRO A 43 -9.89 -3.95 -1.54
N MET A 44 -11.07 -3.80 -0.93
CA MET A 44 -11.51 -2.53 -0.36
C MET A 44 -10.58 -2.05 0.75
N GLN A 45 -10.23 -2.92 1.68
CA GLN A 45 -9.30 -2.64 2.75
C GLN A 45 -7.91 -2.24 2.23
N TYR A 46 -7.38 -2.97 1.23
CA TYR A 46 -6.10 -2.64 0.62
C TYR A 46 -6.09 -1.21 0.06
N VAL A 47 -7.11 -0.87 -0.73
CA VAL A 47 -7.20 0.47 -1.35
C VAL A 47 -7.40 1.57 -0.32
N MET A 48 -8.26 1.35 0.69
CA MET A 48 -8.52 2.32 1.77
C MET A 48 -7.24 2.64 2.54
N VAL A 49 -6.49 1.62 2.98
CA VAL A 49 -5.27 1.82 3.77
C VAL A 49 -4.14 2.39 2.92
N ALA A 50 -3.97 1.92 1.68
CA ALA A 50 -2.95 2.44 0.77
C ALA A 50 -3.11 3.95 0.53
N SER A 51 -4.36 4.40 0.35
CA SER A 51 -4.66 5.81 0.14
C SER A 51 -4.56 6.67 1.41
N ALA A 52 -4.71 6.06 2.59
CA ALA A 52 -4.72 6.74 3.89
C ALA A 52 -3.37 6.73 4.62
N LEU A 53 -2.29 6.25 4.00
CA LEU A 53 -0.98 6.15 4.66
C LEU A 53 -0.48 7.47 5.23
N ARG A 54 -0.71 8.58 4.54
CA ARG A 54 -0.31 9.92 5.02
C ARG A 54 -1.03 10.32 6.31
N GLN A 55 -2.29 9.90 6.47
CA GLN A 55 -3.10 10.16 7.67
C GLN A 55 -2.70 9.22 8.83
N ILE A 56 -2.17 8.04 8.51
CA ILE A 56 -1.69 7.06 9.50
C ILE A 56 -0.30 7.44 10.03
N ALA A 57 0.58 7.96 9.16
CA ALA A 57 1.98 8.25 9.45
C ALA A 57 2.21 9.12 10.72
N PRO A 58 1.45 10.19 11.00
CA PRO A 58 1.65 11.01 12.19
C PRO A 58 1.45 10.28 13.52
N THR A 59 0.71 9.15 13.51
CA THR A 59 0.54 8.32 14.71
C THR A 59 1.79 7.50 15.05
N PHE A 60 2.67 7.29 14.07
CA PHE A 60 3.90 6.50 14.19
C PHE A 60 5.11 7.33 13.70
N PRO A 61 5.46 8.45 14.38
CA PRO A 61 6.42 9.43 13.88
C PRO A 61 7.82 8.86 13.69
N ASP A 62 8.20 7.86 14.49
CA ASP A 62 9.53 7.23 14.45
C ASP A 62 9.73 6.31 13.23
N GLN A 63 8.66 6.04 12.47
CA GLN A 63 8.72 5.06 11.38
C GLN A 63 9.19 5.66 10.05
N GLY A 64 8.99 6.95 9.82
CA GLY A 64 9.38 7.58 8.55
C GLY A 64 8.87 6.79 7.33
N ALA A 65 9.78 6.40 6.43
CA ALA A 65 9.44 5.60 5.26
C ALA A 65 8.95 4.18 5.59
N ASN A 66 9.24 3.66 6.80
CA ASN A 66 8.77 2.34 7.23
C ASN A 66 7.25 2.24 7.34
N ILE A 67 6.54 3.36 7.29
CA ILE A 67 5.06 3.37 7.27
C ILE A 67 4.50 2.52 6.12
N ASN A 68 5.24 2.35 5.02
CA ASN A 68 4.87 1.53 3.87
C ASN A 68 4.69 0.04 4.24
N TRP A 69 5.31 -0.41 5.33
CA TRP A 69 5.12 -1.76 5.86
C TRP A 69 3.67 -2.06 6.24
N ALA A 70 2.87 -1.04 6.51
CA ALA A 70 1.43 -1.21 6.68
C ALA A 70 0.76 -1.90 5.48
N ILE A 71 1.28 -1.69 4.26
CA ILE A 71 0.76 -2.32 3.03
C ILE A 71 1.58 -3.56 2.67
N ILE A 72 2.91 -3.49 2.79
CA ILE A 72 3.84 -4.54 2.41
C ILE A 72 3.55 -5.83 3.19
N VAL A 73 3.39 -5.76 4.52
CA VAL A 73 3.05 -6.91 5.38
C VAL A 73 1.75 -7.58 4.93
N PHE A 74 0.73 -6.79 4.60
CA PHE A 74 -0.53 -7.31 4.08
C PHE A 74 -0.33 -8.13 2.80
N GLY A 75 0.41 -7.58 1.82
CA GLY A 75 0.70 -8.27 0.56
C GLY A 75 1.51 -9.54 0.75
N ILE A 76 2.63 -9.47 1.50
CA ILE A 76 3.53 -10.60 1.75
C ILE A 76 2.81 -11.73 2.48
N PHE A 77 2.18 -11.40 3.61
CA PHE A 77 1.54 -12.40 4.46
C PHE A 77 0.34 -13.03 3.75
N GLY A 78 -0.42 -12.23 3.02
CA GLY A 78 -1.51 -12.71 2.19
C GLY A 78 -1.06 -13.66 1.09
N ALA A 79 0.03 -13.35 0.39
CA ALA A 79 0.61 -14.24 -0.62
C ALA A 79 1.09 -15.57 -0.02
N ALA A 80 1.73 -15.53 1.15
CA ALA A 80 2.24 -16.72 1.84
C ALA A 80 1.11 -17.63 2.35
N VAL A 81 0.04 -17.05 2.89
CA VAL A 81 -1.04 -17.79 3.56
C VAL A 81 -2.14 -18.23 2.60
N SER A 82 -2.34 -17.54 1.47
CA SER A 82 -3.42 -17.85 0.53
C SER A 82 -3.41 -19.27 -0.02
N PRO A 83 -2.30 -19.88 -0.45
CA PRO A 83 -2.27 -21.26 -0.91
C PRO A 83 -2.60 -22.25 0.20
N LEU A 84 -2.12 -21.97 1.41
CA LEU A 84 -2.38 -22.79 2.59
C LEU A 84 -3.86 -22.78 2.94
N ILE A 85 -4.49 -21.61 2.98
CA ILE A 85 -5.93 -21.46 3.23
C ILE A 85 -6.75 -22.09 2.11
N GLY A 86 -6.34 -21.93 0.85
CA GLY A 86 -6.99 -22.58 -0.29
C GLY A 86 -7.05 -24.10 -0.10
N LYS A 87 -5.92 -24.72 0.22
CA LYS A 87 -5.83 -26.15 0.47
C LYS A 87 -6.61 -26.60 1.71
N LEU A 88 -6.52 -25.83 2.81
CA LEU A 88 -7.32 -26.06 4.02
C LEU A 88 -8.82 -26.00 3.71
N SER A 89 -9.25 -25.13 2.80
CA SER A 89 -10.65 -25.00 2.41
C SER A 89 -11.17 -26.24 1.69
N ASP A 90 -10.34 -26.92 0.91
CA ASP A 90 -10.69 -28.18 0.26
C ASP A 90 -10.75 -29.36 1.24
N ILE A 91 -9.99 -29.32 2.35
CA ILE A 91 -9.96 -30.37 3.38
C ILE A 91 -11.08 -30.17 4.41
N TRP A 92 -11.17 -29.00 5.01
CA TRP A 92 -12.06 -28.73 6.15
C TRP A 92 -13.42 -28.18 5.74
N GLY A 93 -13.52 -27.67 4.53
CA GLY A 93 -14.72 -27.06 3.98
C GLY A 93 -14.52 -25.58 3.67
N LYS A 94 -15.04 -25.20 2.51
CA LYS A 94 -14.81 -23.86 1.95
C LYS A 94 -15.47 -22.75 2.78
N LYS A 95 -16.74 -22.95 3.20
CA LYS A 95 -17.44 -22.00 4.09
C LYS A 95 -16.73 -21.86 5.43
N LYS A 96 -16.28 -22.96 6.03
CA LYS A 96 -15.56 -22.91 7.32
C LYS A 96 -14.29 -22.07 7.22
N MET A 97 -13.47 -22.29 6.18
CA MET A 97 -12.24 -21.51 6.00
C MET A 97 -12.53 -20.06 5.66
N PHE A 98 -13.59 -19.80 4.92
CA PHE A 98 -14.06 -18.43 4.66
C PHE A 98 -14.40 -17.69 5.96
N LEU A 99 -15.08 -18.36 6.89
CA LEU A 99 -15.39 -17.85 8.22
C LEU A 99 -14.13 -17.64 9.08
N VAL A 100 -13.19 -18.60 9.05
CA VAL A 100 -11.90 -18.45 9.77
C VAL A 100 -11.15 -17.20 9.30
N CYS A 101 -11.06 -17.00 7.98
CA CYS A 101 -10.46 -15.78 7.44
C CYS A 101 -11.20 -14.52 7.92
N GLY A 102 -12.54 -14.55 7.96
CA GLY A 102 -13.34 -13.45 8.47
C GLY A 102 -13.09 -13.13 9.93
N VAL A 103 -12.96 -14.14 10.78
CA VAL A 103 -12.66 -13.97 12.21
C VAL A 103 -11.23 -13.42 12.41
N LEU A 104 -10.24 -13.92 11.68
CA LEU A 104 -8.87 -13.41 11.73
C LEU A 104 -8.81 -11.96 11.24
N PHE A 105 -9.53 -11.64 10.17
CA PHE A 105 -9.66 -10.28 9.67
C PHE A 105 -10.30 -9.37 10.71
N LEU A 106 -11.37 -9.82 11.37
CA LEU A 106 -12.06 -9.07 12.43
C LEU A 106 -11.12 -8.74 13.60
N ILE A 107 -10.32 -9.71 14.04
CA ILE A 107 -9.31 -9.50 15.10
C ILE A 107 -8.26 -8.51 14.61
N GLY A 108 -7.77 -8.67 13.38
CA GLY A 108 -6.77 -7.78 12.78
C GLY A 108 -7.24 -6.33 12.71
N THR A 109 -8.46 -6.09 12.20
CA THR A 109 -9.05 -4.75 12.12
C THR A 109 -9.25 -4.12 13.49
N ALA A 110 -9.69 -4.90 14.50
CA ALA A 110 -9.82 -4.42 15.86
C ALA A 110 -8.47 -3.98 16.44
N LEU A 111 -7.41 -4.79 16.25
CA LEU A 111 -6.05 -4.43 16.67
C LEU A 111 -5.57 -3.15 16.01
N CYS A 112 -5.74 -3.03 14.70
CA CYS A 112 -5.34 -1.84 13.94
C CYS A 112 -6.12 -0.59 14.37
N ALA A 113 -7.41 -0.73 14.70
CA ALA A 113 -8.26 0.38 15.11
C ALA A 113 -7.85 0.99 16.46
N VAL A 114 -7.41 0.16 17.43
CA VAL A 114 -7.19 0.61 18.81
C VAL A 114 -5.72 0.90 19.14
N THR A 115 -4.76 0.29 18.42
CA THR A 115 -3.35 0.37 18.80
C THR A 115 -2.68 1.68 18.41
N SER A 116 -1.69 2.08 19.21
CA SER A 116 -0.67 3.09 18.87
C SER A 116 0.74 2.48 18.88
N ASN A 117 0.85 1.15 19.04
CA ASN A 117 2.12 0.43 18.95
C ASN A 117 2.29 -0.11 17.52
N TRP A 118 3.41 0.23 16.88
CA TRP A 118 3.70 -0.15 15.50
C TRP A 118 3.76 -1.67 15.29
N ALA A 119 4.40 -2.41 16.18
CA ALA A 119 4.50 -3.87 16.06
C ALA A 119 3.12 -4.54 16.15
N VAL A 120 2.26 -4.09 17.07
CA VAL A 120 0.88 -4.58 17.20
C VAL A 120 0.06 -4.22 15.96
N PHE A 121 0.27 -3.03 15.40
CA PHE A 121 -0.36 -2.61 14.15
C PHE A 121 0.02 -3.56 13.00
N LEU A 122 1.30 -3.88 12.84
CA LEU A 122 1.76 -4.83 11.81
C LEU A 122 1.21 -6.25 12.01
N VAL A 123 1.10 -6.71 13.27
CA VAL A 123 0.43 -8.00 13.56
C VAL A 123 -1.03 -7.94 13.14
N GLY A 124 -1.75 -6.86 13.44
CA GLY A 124 -3.10 -6.63 12.96
C GLY A 124 -3.19 -6.71 11.43
N ARG A 125 -2.26 -6.05 10.72
CA ARG A 125 -2.15 -6.08 9.26
C ARG A 125 -1.89 -7.49 8.70
N ALA A 126 -1.06 -8.28 9.38
CA ALA A 126 -0.81 -9.67 8.99
C ALA A 126 -2.05 -10.56 9.16
N LEU A 127 -2.83 -10.36 10.23
CA LEU A 127 -4.10 -11.07 10.42
C LEU A 127 -5.14 -10.69 9.36
N GLU A 128 -5.26 -9.41 9.03
CA GLU A 128 -6.13 -8.92 7.96
C GLU A 128 -5.76 -9.52 6.60
N ALA A 129 -4.48 -9.79 6.35
CA ALA A 129 -3.99 -10.34 5.10
C ALA A 129 -4.57 -11.73 4.77
N THR A 130 -5.08 -12.47 5.77
CA THR A 130 -5.78 -13.74 5.54
C THR A 130 -7.03 -13.57 4.68
N ALA A 131 -7.61 -12.36 4.63
CA ALA A 131 -8.73 -12.05 3.76
C ALA A 131 -8.39 -12.11 2.25
N ILE A 132 -7.11 -12.03 1.85
CA ILE A 132 -6.70 -12.22 0.46
C ILE A 132 -7.10 -13.62 -0.03
N ALA A 133 -6.98 -14.62 0.84
CA ALA A 133 -7.37 -15.99 0.51
C ALA A 133 -8.88 -16.18 0.30
N THR A 134 -9.73 -15.27 0.80
CA THR A 134 -11.17 -15.34 0.59
C THR A 134 -11.53 -15.27 -0.89
N THR A 135 -10.76 -14.55 -1.70
CA THR A 135 -10.98 -14.49 -3.15
C THR A 135 -10.85 -15.87 -3.81
N VAL A 136 -9.79 -16.62 -3.46
CA VAL A 136 -9.57 -17.98 -3.99
C VAL A 136 -10.67 -18.93 -3.51
N VAL A 137 -11.02 -18.88 -2.24
CA VAL A 137 -12.06 -19.71 -1.63
C VAL A 137 -13.44 -19.38 -2.21
N SER A 138 -13.72 -18.09 -2.52
CA SER A 138 -14.99 -17.66 -3.11
C SER A 138 -15.22 -18.26 -4.49
N TYR A 139 -14.17 -18.30 -5.33
CA TYR A 139 -14.27 -18.95 -6.64
C TYR A 139 -14.62 -20.44 -6.51
N GLY A 140 -14.03 -21.12 -5.53
CA GLY A 140 -14.38 -22.49 -5.19
C GLY A 140 -15.83 -22.64 -4.72
N LEU A 141 -16.30 -21.76 -3.83
CA LEU A 141 -17.69 -21.75 -3.36
C LEU A 141 -18.69 -21.49 -4.49
N ILE A 142 -18.43 -20.48 -5.33
CA ILE A 142 -19.29 -20.16 -6.47
C ILE A 142 -19.37 -21.35 -7.41
N ARG A 143 -18.25 -21.99 -7.75
CA ARG A 143 -18.23 -23.17 -8.62
C ARG A 143 -19.00 -24.34 -8.04
N ASP A 144 -18.87 -24.58 -6.73
CA ASP A 144 -19.47 -25.74 -6.07
C ASP A 144 -20.97 -25.55 -5.77
N LEU A 145 -21.39 -24.32 -5.43
CA LEU A 145 -22.76 -24.04 -4.97
C LEU A 145 -23.69 -23.54 -6.07
N MET A 146 -23.17 -22.79 -7.07
CA MET A 146 -24.02 -22.22 -8.10
C MET A 146 -24.46 -23.27 -9.14
N PRO A 147 -25.69 -23.16 -9.70
CA PRO A 147 -26.08 -23.92 -10.86
C PRO A 147 -25.06 -23.75 -12.00
N ARG A 148 -24.78 -24.81 -12.76
CA ARG A 148 -23.73 -24.79 -13.81
C ARG A 148 -23.84 -23.60 -14.75
N ARG A 149 -25.04 -23.24 -15.18
CA ARG A 149 -25.31 -22.07 -16.04
C ARG A 149 -24.98 -20.74 -15.39
N MET A 150 -24.97 -20.66 -14.06
CA MET A 150 -24.72 -19.45 -13.29
C MET A 150 -23.24 -19.29 -12.88
N VAL A 151 -22.43 -20.35 -12.95
CA VAL A 151 -21.01 -20.31 -12.55
C VAL A 151 -20.23 -19.24 -13.31
N PRO A 152 -20.28 -19.13 -14.67
CA PRO A 152 -19.55 -18.08 -15.38
C PRO A 152 -20.02 -16.67 -14.99
N ILE A 153 -21.31 -16.49 -14.75
CA ILE A 153 -21.90 -15.22 -14.31
C ILE A 153 -21.41 -14.89 -12.90
N GLY A 154 -21.43 -15.86 -11.99
CA GLY A 154 -20.99 -15.70 -10.61
C GLY A 154 -19.51 -15.32 -10.51
N LEU A 155 -18.65 -15.99 -11.28
CA LEU A 155 -17.22 -15.67 -11.36
C LEU A 155 -16.99 -14.29 -11.99
N GLY A 156 -17.78 -13.93 -13.01
CA GLY A 156 -17.75 -12.60 -13.62
C GLY A 156 -18.12 -11.50 -12.62
N ILE A 157 -19.18 -11.71 -11.82
CA ILE A 157 -19.62 -10.77 -10.78
C ILE A 157 -18.55 -10.65 -9.68
N ALA A 158 -17.96 -11.76 -9.24
CA ALA A 158 -16.86 -11.72 -8.27
C ALA A 158 -15.65 -10.94 -8.80
N SER A 159 -15.32 -11.08 -10.09
CA SER A 159 -14.24 -10.28 -10.71
C SER A 159 -14.61 -8.80 -10.90
N THR A 160 -15.88 -8.49 -11.14
CA THR A 160 -16.38 -7.09 -11.25
C THR A 160 -16.40 -6.41 -9.88
N GLY A 161 -16.57 -7.16 -8.81
CA GLY A 161 -16.51 -6.66 -7.43
C GLY A 161 -15.22 -5.89 -7.12
N LEU A 162 -14.09 -6.33 -7.69
CA LEU A 162 -12.82 -5.57 -7.58
C LEU A 162 -12.96 -4.12 -8.05
N GLY A 163 -13.74 -3.88 -9.12
CA GLY A 163 -14.05 -2.53 -9.58
C GLY A 163 -14.92 -1.75 -8.60
N VAL A 164 -15.89 -2.43 -7.95
CA VAL A 164 -16.73 -1.83 -6.91
C VAL A 164 -15.90 -1.43 -5.70
N SER A 165 -15.00 -2.30 -5.24
CA SER A 165 -14.09 -2.01 -4.12
C SER A 165 -13.12 -0.88 -4.46
N ALA A 166 -12.61 -0.83 -5.69
CA ALA A 166 -11.76 0.26 -6.17
C ALA A 166 -12.49 1.61 -6.19
N LEU A 167 -13.82 1.61 -6.37
CA LEU A 167 -14.67 2.80 -6.30
C LEU A 167 -15.05 3.13 -4.85
N ALA A 168 -15.63 2.16 -4.15
CA ALA A 168 -16.19 2.36 -2.81
C ALA A 168 -15.11 2.62 -1.75
N GLY A 169 -13.95 1.95 -1.87
CA GLY A 169 -12.85 2.07 -0.91
C GLY A 169 -12.39 3.51 -0.71
N PRO A 170 -11.91 4.22 -1.73
CA PRO A 170 -11.46 5.60 -1.59
C PRO A 170 -12.58 6.59 -1.23
N LEU A 171 -13.81 6.38 -1.72
CA LEU A 171 -14.95 7.25 -1.38
C LEU A 171 -15.35 7.13 0.09
N ILE A 172 -15.57 5.90 0.56
CA ILE A 172 -15.92 5.62 1.95
C ILE A 172 -14.73 5.96 2.85
N GLY A 173 -13.52 5.57 2.45
CA GLY A 173 -12.30 5.86 3.18
C GLY A 173 -12.03 7.35 3.30
N GLY A 174 -12.20 8.09 2.21
CA GLY A 174 -12.05 9.53 2.18
C GLY A 174 -13.07 10.24 3.07
N TYR A 175 -14.33 9.86 2.99
CA TYR A 175 -15.36 10.42 3.86
C TYR A 175 -15.06 10.19 5.34
N ILE A 176 -14.64 8.96 5.69
CA ILE A 176 -14.31 8.61 7.07
C ILE A 176 -13.09 9.37 7.58
N THR A 177 -12.02 9.46 6.79
CA THR A 177 -10.78 10.13 7.21
C THR A 177 -10.94 11.64 7.29
N ASP A 178 -11.76 12.25 6.42
CA ASP A 178 -11.97 13.69 6.41
C ASP A 178 -12.87 14.17 7.56
N HIS A 179 -13.80 13.31 8.05
CA HIS A 179 -14.76 13.69 9.09
C HIS A 179 -14.47 13.10 10.48
N TYR A 180 -13.68 12.04 10.55
CA TYR A 180 -13.38 11.36 11.81
C TYR A 180 -11.87 11.20 12.00
N SER A 181 -11.33 10.03 11.72
CA SER A 181 -9.89 9.75 11.76
C SER A 181 -9.58 8.51 10.91
N TRP A 182 -8.31 8.28 10.62
CA TRP A 182 -7.87 7.07 9.93
C TRP A 182 -8.27 5.76 10.66
N ARG A 183 -8.41 5.79 11.98
CA ARG A 183 -8.89 4.64 12.77
C ARG A 183 -10.33 4.25 12.41
N GLY A 184 -11.13 5.20 11.97
CA GLY A 184 -12.48 4.96 11.49
C GLY A 184 -12.54 4.01 10.29
N LEU A 185 -11.47 3.93 9.47
CA LEU A 185 -11.37 2.96 8.38
C LEU A 185 -11.43 1.52 8.89
N PHE A 186 -10.66 1.24 9.93
CA PHE A 186 -10.62 -0.09 10.55
C PHE A 186 -11.92 -0.39 11.31
N TRP A 187 -12.52 0.60 11.98
CA TRP A 187 -13.83 0.45 12.61
C TRP A 187 -14.93 0.17 11.60
N PHE A 188 -14.92 0.83 10.44
CA PHE A 188 -15.86 0.54 9.36
C PHE A 188 -15.73 -0.91 8.89
N LEU A 189 -14.51 -1.36 8.61
CA LEU A 189 -14.23 -2.75 8.18
C LEU A 189 -14.59 -3.77 9.27
N PHE A 190 -14.37 -3.43 10.53
CA PHE A 190 -14.78 -4.24 11.68
C PHE A 190 -16.29 -4.43 11.71
N ILE A 191 -17.05 -3.33 11.68
CA ILE A 191 -18.52 -3.36 11.71
C ILE A 191 -19.07 -4.11 10.49
N PHE A 192 -18.52 -3.83 9.31
CA PHE A 192 -18.90 -4.53 8.10
C PHE A 192 -18.70 -6.05 8.25
N THR A 193 -17.57 -6.48 8.77
CA THR A 193 -17.25 -7.90 8.97
C THR A 193 -18.13 -8.54 10.04
N VAL A 194 -18.41 -7.83 11.14
CA VAL A 194 -19.36 -8.28 12.19
C VAL A 194 -20.75 -8.56 11.60
N ILE A 195 -21.20 -7.73 10.66
CA ILE A 195 -22.49 -7.95 9.98
C ILE A 195 -22.40 -9.11 8.98
N MET A 196 -21.31 -9.19 8.24
CA MET A 196 -21.16 -10.17 7.17
C MET A 196 -20.95 -11.61 7.67
N ILE A 197 -20.30 -11.82 8.83
CA ILE A 197 -20.09 -13.16 9.40
C ILE A 197 -21.42 -13.88 9.68
N PRO A 198 -22.39 -13.32 10.41
CA PRO A 198 -23.71 -13.94 10.60
C PRO A 198 -24.44 -14.17 9.28
N LEU A 199 -24.41 -13.20 8.35
CA LEU A 199 -25.03 -13.38 7.04
C LEU A 199 -24.42 -14.57 6.28
N LEU A 200 -23.10 -14.73 6.33
CA LEU A 200 -22.41 -15.87 5.72
C LEU A 200 -22.83 -17.20 6.37
N ILE A 201 -22.97 -17.23 7.70
CA ILE A 201 -23.39 -18.42 8.44
C ILE A 201 -24.81 -18.84 8.03
N ILE A 202 -25.72 -17.90 7.94
CA ILE A 202 -27.15 -18.14 7.72
C ILE A 202 -27.46 -18.44 6.23
N VAL A 203 -26.89 -17.61 5.33
CA VAL A 203 -27.29 -17.60 3.92
C VAL A 203 -26.51 -18.62 3.08
N VAL A 204 -25.18 -18.74 3.31
CA VAL A 204 -24.31 -19.57 2.46
C VAL A 204 -24.26 -21.00 2.99
N PRO A 205 -24.66 -22.01 2.21
CA PRO A 205 -24.48 -23.42 2.60
C PRO A 205 -23.00 -23.83 2.52
N GLU A 206 -22.64 -24.91 3.21
CA GLU A 206 -21.30 -25.51 3.06
C GLU A 206 -21.22 -26.35 1.78
N SER A 207 -20.08 -26.27 1.09
CA SER A 207 -19.78 -27.16 -0.03
C SER A 207 -19.60 -28.59 0.47
N LYS A 208 -20.25 -29.56 -0.18
CA LYS A 208 -20.10 -30.98 0.13
C LYS A 208 -18.82 -31.57 -0.50
N LEU A 209 -18.26 -30.90 -1.49
CA LEU A 209 -17.04 -31.34 -2.16
C LEU A 209 -15.84 -31.12 -1.23
N ARG A 210 -15.25 -32.21 -0.80
CA ARG A 210 -14.02 -32.22 0.02
C ARG A 210 -13.01 -33.16 -0.62
N THR A 211 -11.76 -32.72 -0.59
CA THR A 211 -10.62 -33.51 -1.07
C THR A 211 -9.71 -33.78 0.12
N PRO A 212 -9.74 -34.99 0.71
CA PRO A 212 -8.84 -35.30 1.83
C PRO A 212 -7.40 -35.29 1.34
N GLN A 213 -6.66 -34.26 1.74
CA GLN A 213 -5.26 -34.04 1.38
C GLN A 213 -4.45 -33.71 2.63
N ARG A 214 -3.14 -33.99 2.60
CA ARG A 214 -2.22 -33.55 3.66
C ARG A 214 -1.71 -32.15 3.35
N LEU A 215 -1.51 -31.36 4.41
CA LEU A 215 -0.93 -30.04 4.30
C LEU A 215 0.58 -30.14 4.10
N ASP A 216 1.09 -29.40 3.15
CA ASP A 216 2.53 -29.15 3.01
C ASP A 216 2.91 -27.87 3.75
N LEU A 217 3.17 -27.99 5.05
CA LEU A 217 3.62 -26.86 5.87
C LEU A 217 5.03 -26.40 5.49
N ILE A 218 5.87 -27.32 5.00
CA ILE A 218 7.26 -27.03 4.63
C ILE A 218 7.26 -26.14 3.38
N GLY A 219 6.49 -26.51 2.35
CA GLY A 219 6.36 -25.68 1.15
C GLY A 219 5.80 -24.30 1.47
N ALA A 220 4.76 -24.19 2.34
CA ALA A 220 4.21 -22.91 2.77
C ALA A 220 5.24 -22.03 3.47
N LEU A 221 6.03 -22.60 4.38
CA LEU A 221 7.09 -21.88 5.09
C LEU A 221 8.22 -21.43 4.14
N LEU A 222 8.64 -22.29 3.22
CA LEU A 222 9.69 -21.96 2.25
C LEU A 222 9.25 -20.79 1.34
N LEU A 223 8.04 -20.86 0.81
CA LEU A 223 7.50 -19.79 -0.05
C LEU A 223 7.30 -18.48 0.74
N GLY A 224 6.65 -18.54 1.90
CA GLY A 224 6.35 -17.39 2.72
C GLY A 224 7.61 -16.73 3.30
N ALA A 225 8.51 -17.50 3.90
CA ALA A 225 9.77 -16.99 4.43
C ALA A 225 10.69 -16.48 3.31
N GLY A 226 10.81 -17.23 2.21
CA GLY A 226 11.63 -16.82 1.07
C GLY A 226 11.17 -15.49 0.46
N ALA A 227 9.86 -15.33 0.25
CA ALA A 227 9.29 -14.06 -0.23
C ALA A 227 9.51 -12.92 0.78
N THR A 228 9.27 -13.17 2.07
CA THR A 228 9.45 -12.18 3.15
C THR A 228 10.89 -11.68 3.22
N LEU A 229 11.88 -12.60 3.24
CA LEU A 229 13.30 -12.21 3.33
C LEU A 229 13.76 -11.42 2.10
N THR A 230 13.31 -11.82 0.91
CA THR A 230 13.63 -11.09 -0.34
C THR A 230 13.04 -9.69 -0.34
N LEU A 231 11.77 -9.54 0.08
CA LEU A 231 11.12 -8.24 0.16
C LEU A 231 11.70 -7.35 1.25
N LEU A 232 12.11 -7.93 2.39
CA LEU A 232 12.82 -7.22 3.45
C LEU A 232 14.15 -6.64 2.95
N TYR A 233 14.91 -7.39 2.15
CA TYR A 233 16.11 -6.86 1.50
C TYR A 233 15.78 -5.69 0.58
N LEU A 234 14.73 -5.80 -0.26
CA LEU A 234 14.35 -4.76 -1.21
C LEU A 234 13.88 -3.46 -0.51
N ASP A 235 13.17 -3.58 0.61
CA ASP A 235 12.69 -2.43 1.36
C ASP A 235 13.79 -1.77 2.21
N LYS A 236 14.59 -2.59 2.91
CA LYS A 236 15.60 -2.10 3.86
C LYS A 236 16.99 -1.94 3.29
N GLY A 237 17.22 -2.35 2.06
CA GLY A 237 18.53 -2.31 1.43
C GLY A 237 19.17 -0.93 1.44
N GLN A 238 18.37 0.12 1.31
CA GLN A 238 18.86 1.50 1.37
C GLN A 238 19.27 1.91 2.78
N ASP A 239 18.45 1.62 3.79
CA ASP A 239 18.71 2.00 5.19
C ASP A 239 19.90 1.22 5.76
N TRP A 240 19.95 -0.08 5.45
CA TRP A 240 21.00 -0.97 5.96
C TRP A 240 22.26 -1.03 5.10
N GLY A 241 22.19 -0.49 3.87
CA GLY A 241 23.24 -0.55 2.84
C GLY A 241 23.17 -1.83 2.03
N TRP A 242 22.88 -1.70 0.73
CA TRP A 242 22.65 -2.79 -0.23
C TRP A 242 23.75 -3.85 -0.27
N THR A 243 25.01 -3.44 -0.09
CA THR A 243 26.19 -4.31 -0.22
C THR A 243 26.71 -4.85 1.12
N LYS A 244 26.13 -4.45 2.24
CA LYS A 244 26.57 -4.97 3.54
C LYS A 244 26.27 -6.47 3.65
N PRO A 245 27.21 -7.28 4.19
CA PRO A 245 27.03 -8.73 4.32
C PRO A 245 25.76 -9.13 5.07
N SER A 246 25.39 -8.39 6.13
CA SER A 246 24.15 -8.62 6.88
C SER A 246 22.90 -8.39 6.03
N THR A 247 22.91 -7.39 5.17
CA THR A 247 21.79 -7.08 4.27
C THR A 247 21.71 -8.08 3.12
N LEU A 248 22.84 -8.44 2.53
CA LEU A 248 22.92 -9.49 1.51
C LEU A 248 22.49 -10.86 2.03
N ALA A 249 22.70 -11.14 3.32
CA ALA A 249 22.25 -12.41 3.92
C ALA A 249 20.72 -12.58 3.83
N TRP A 250 19.94 -11.50 3.94
CA TRP A 250 18.47 -11.53 3.74
C TRP A 250 18.10 -11.90 2.29
N LEU A 251 18.78 -11.31 1.30
CA LEU A 251 18.54 -11.64 -0.10
C LEU A 251 18.93 -13.09 -0.41
N ILE A 252 20.16 -13.49 -0.02
CA ILE A 252 20.66 -14.84 -0.29
C ILE A 252 19.78 -15.87 0.43
N GLY A 253 19.45 -15.64 1.70
CA GLY A 253 18.54 -16.50 2.46
C GLY A 253 17.17 -16.62 1.80
N GLY A 254 16.59 -15.49 1.37
CA GLY A 254 15.33 -15.47 0.66
C GLY A 254 15.36 -16.24 -0.66
N LEU A 255 16.38 -15.99 -1.49
CA LEU A 255 16.54 -16.69 -2.78
C LEU A 255 16.82 -18.18 -2.61
N VAL A 256 17.59 -18.58 -1.59
CA VAL A 256 17.83 -19.99 -1.25
C VAL A 256 16.53 -20.67 -0.87
N LEU A 257 15.70 -20.06 0.00
CA LEU A 257 14.40 -20.64 0.37
C LEU A 257 13.46 -20.74 -0.83
N LEU A 258 13.42 -19.72 -1.69
CA LEU A 258 12.63 -19.74 -2.92
C LEU A 258 13.14 -20.78 -3.94
N ALA A 259 14.45 -21.05 -3.98
CA ALA A 259 15.03 -22.10 -4.81
C ALA A 259 14.79 -23.51 -4.24
N LEU A 260 14.78 -23.64 -2.92
CA LEU A 260 14.44 -24.91 -2.25
C LEU A 260 12.96 -25.26 -2.37
N PHE A 261 12.09 -24.26 -2.45
CA PHE A 261 10.64 -24.46 -2.57
C PHE A 261 10.26 -25.44 -3.70
N PRO A 262 10.62 -25.23 -4.98
CA PRO A 262 10.27 -26.16 -6.05
C PRO A 262 10.90 -27.55 -5.86
N ILE A 263 12.08 -27.65 -5.24
CA ILE A 263 12.73 -28.94 -4.98
C ILE A 263 11.93 -29.74 -3.95
N VAL A 264 11.44 -29.10 -2.90
CA VAL A 264 10.60 -29.73 -1.88
C VAL A 264 9.23 -30.08 -2.46
N GLU A 265 8.61 -29.17 -3.18
CA GLU A 265 7.31 -29.36 -3.82
C GLU A 265 7.30 -30.53 -4.82
N THR A 266 8.37 -30.72 -5.60
CA THR A 266 8.47 -31.88 -6.51
C THR A 266 8.55 -33.22 -5.79
N ARG A 267 8.98 -33.23 -4.52
CA ARG A 267 9.07 -34.43 -3.66
C ARG A 267 7.87 -34.60 -2.73
N ALA A 268 7.09 -33.53 -2.55
CA ALA A 268 5.90 -33.57 -1.70
C ALA A 268 4.82 -34.48 -2.31
N LYS A 269 4.25 -35.38 -1.49
CA LYS A 269 3.15 -36.25 -1.96
C LYS A 269 1.91 -35.46 -2.37
N GLN A 270 1.72 -34.29 -1.78
CA GLN A 270 0.57 -33.40 -2.01
C GLN A 270 1.04 -31.94 -1.93
N PRO A 271 1.67 -31.43 -3.00
CA PRO A 271 2.28 -30.11 -3.02
C PRO A 271 1.23 -29.00 -2.87
N ILE A 272 1.65 -27.82 -2.36
CA ILE A 272 0.82 -26.60 -2.33
C ILE A 272 0.65 -26.06 -3.76
N MET A 273 1.75 -26.08 -4.51
CA MET A 273 1.77 -25.71 -5.91
C MET A 273 2.17 -26.93 -6.74
N ASP A 274 1.32 -27.32 -7.68
CA ASP A 274 1.70 -28.40 -8.59
C ASP A 274 2.80 -27.92 -9.53
N MET A 275 4.03 -28.39 -9.31
CA MET A 275 5.19 -28.02 -10.13
C MET A 275 5.03 -28.40 -11.59
N LYS A 276 4.29 -29.47 -11.90
CA LYS A 276 4.00 -29.85 -13.29
C LYS A 276 3.13 -28.78 -13.97
N LEU A 277 2.20 -28.18 -13.22
CA LEU A 277 1.41 -27.05 -13.71
C LEU A 277 2.25 -25.78 -13.83
N LEU A 278 3.11 -25.51 -12.83
CA LEU A 278 3.99 -24.33 -12.86
C LEU A 278 4.90 -24.35 -14.10
N PHE A 279 5.42 -25.52 -14.49
CA PHE A 279 6.26 -25.67 -15.68
C PHE A 279 5.47 -25.98 -16.96
N ASN A 280 4.14 -26.06 -16.92
CA ASN A 280 3.33 -26.12 -18.12
C ASN A 280 3.42 -24.78 -18.86
N PRO A 281 3.90 -24.73 -20.12
CA PRO A 281 4.11 -23.46 -20.83
C PRO A 281 2.87 -22.59 -20.95
N ARG A 282 1.66 -23.18 -20.99
CA ARG A 282 0.41 -22.43 -21.04
C ARG A 282 0.10 -21.72 -19.73
N VAL A 283 0.42 -22.35 -18.59
CA VAL A 283 0.21 -21.82 -17.24
C VAL A 283 1.33 -20.87 -16.86
N SER A 284 2.59 -21.28 -17.05
CA SER A 284 3.79 -20.49 -16.70
C SER A 284 3.76 -19.09 -17.28
N VAL A 285 3.41 -18.97 -18.56
CA VAL A 285 3.37 -17.67 -19.23
C VAL A 285 2.33 -16.76 -18.60
N VAL A 286 1.14 -17.28 -18.26
CA VAL A 286 0.08 -16.48 -17.63
C VAL A 286 0.46 -16.09 -16.20
N LEU A 287 1.08 -17.01 -15.44
CA LEU A 287 1.59 -16.71 -14.09
C LEU A 287 2.68 -15.65 -14.11
N PHE A 288 3.60 -15.73 -15.06
CA PHE A 288 4.67 -14.75 -15.25
C PHE A 288 4.10 -13.38 -15.64
N ILE A 289 3.14 -13.32 -16.56
CA ILE A 289 2.41 -12.10 -16.90
C ILE A 289 1.68 -11.56 -15.67
N GLY A 290 1.03 -12.46 -14.90
CA GLY A 290 0.35 -12.12 -13.65
C GLY A 290 1.27 -11.44 -12.64
N LEU A 291 2.46 -11.99 -12.45
CA LEU A 291 3.48 -11.42 -11.58
C LEU A 291 3.92 -10.03 -12.03
N LEU A 292 4.40 -9.90 -13.26
CA LEU A 292 5.03 -8.67 -13.75
C LEU A 292 4.04 -7.52 -13.98
N ALA A 293 2.85 -7.80 -14.50
CA ALA A 293 1.82 -6.78 -14.69
C ALA A 293 1.31 -6.21 -13.35
N SER A 294 1.32 -7.04 -12.30
CA SER A 294 0.91 -6.61 -10.96
C SER A 294 1.87 -5.62 -10.31
N PHE A 295 3.12 -5.47 -10.78
CA PHE A 295 4.03 -4.40 -10.33
C PHE A 295 3.38 -3.03 -10.55
N MET A 296 2.81 -2.81 -11.73
CA MET A 296 2.09 -1.57 -12.04
C MET A 296 0.88 -1.36 -11.13
N ILE A 297 0.14 -2.44 -10.84
CA ILE A 297 -1.07 -2.38 -10.02
C ILE A 297 -0.74 -2.00 -8.56
N GLY A 298 0.29 -2.62 -7.97
CA GLY A 298 0.70 -2.32 -6.60
C GLY A 298 1.22 -0.90 -6.43
N TYR A 299 1.94 -0.37 -7.40
CA TYR A 299 2.56 0.95 -7.30
C TYR A 299 1.62 2.11 -7.68
N GLN A 300 0.79 1.96 -8.71
CA GLN A 300 -0.02 3.07 -9.24
C GLN A 300 -0.94 3.71 -8.20
N SER A 301 -1.71 2.90 -7.47
CA SER A 301 -2.62 3.43 -6.45
C SER A 301 -1.90 4.16 -5.32
N TYR A 302 -0.73 3.65 -4.91
CA TYR A 302 0.13 4.29 -3.93
C TYR A 302 0.64 5.64 -4.45
N ALA A 303 1.29 5.64 -5.63
CA ALA A 303 1.95 6.81 -6.18
C ALA A 303 0.98 7.97 -6.43
N THR A 304 -0.15 7.70 -7.11
CA THR A 304 -1.14 8.75 -7.44
C THR A 304 -1.77 9.36 -6.19
N GLY A 305 -2.10 8.52 -5.20
CA GLY A 305 -2.62 9.00 -3.91
C GLY A 305 -1.60 9.83 -3.15
N TYR A 306 -0.35 9.39 -3.15
CA TYR A 306 0.73 10.07 -2.44
C TYR A 306 1.08 11.42 -3.07
N MET A 307 1.20 11.48 -4.40
CA MET A 307 1.50 12.72 -5.14
C MET A 307 0.41 13.77 -4.96
N THR A 308 -0.86 13.42 -5.16
CA THR A 308 -1.98 14.37 -5.08
C THR A 308 -2.26 14.88 -3.66
N GLN A 309 -2.01 14.06 -2.64
CA GLN A 309 -2.17 14.44 -1.24
C GLN A 309 -0.95 15.16 -0.66
N SER A 310 0.18 15.19 -1.39
CA SER A 310 1.35 15.97 -0.98
C SER A 310 1.06 17.46 -1.03
N PRO A 311 1.64 18.27 -0.12
CA PRO A 311 1.57 19.72 -0.24
C PRO A 311 2.36 20.20 -1.48
N PRO A 312 1.93 21.27 -2.15
CA PRO A 312 2.71 21.88 -3.22
C PRO A 312 4.04 22.45 -2.68
N SER A 313 5.05 22.48 -3.54
CA SER A 313 6.41 22.94 -3.17
C SER A 313 6.43 24.33 -2.54
N ALA A 314 5.60 25.24 -3.04
CA ALA A 314 5.46 26.59 -2.50
C ALA A 314 4.95 26.60 -1.04
N GLU A 315 4.03 25.71 -0.70
CA GLU A 315 3.50 25.58 0.66
C GLU A 315 4.57 25.02 1.62
N VAL A 316 5.33 24.00 1.20
CA VAL A 316 6.45 23.47 1.99
C VAL A 316 7.50 24.53 2.25
N ILE A 317 7.89 25.29 1.22
CA ILE A 317 8.82 26.42 1.34
C ILE A 317 8.28 27.42 2.36
N SER A 318 7.02 27.80 2.26
CA SER A 318 6.36 28.74 3.18
C SER A 318 6.36 28.23 4.63
N GLN A 319 6.00 26.98 4.85
CA GLN A 319 5.98 26.37 6.20
C GLN A 319 7.38 26.28 6.81
N VAL A 320 8.39 25.85 6.04
CA VAL A 320 9.78 25.78 6.52
C VAL A 320 10.32 27.18 6.79
N LYS A 321 10.01 28.16 5.92
CA LYS A 321 10.40 29.56 6.12
C LYS A 321 9.78 30.11 7.39
N ALA A 322 8.48 29.92 7.61
CA ALA A 322 7.79 30.39 8.80
C ALA A 322 8.36 29.78 10.08
N GLY A 323 8.54 28.45 10.12
CA GLY A 323 9.13 27.76 11.28
C GLY A 323 10.58 28.21 11.56
N THR A 324 11.38 28.45 10.51
CA THR A 324 12.74 28.97 10.66
C THR A 324 12.75 30.44 11.13
N TRP A 325 11.81 31.25 10.64
CA TRP A 325 11.65 32.61 11.04
C TRP A 325 11.36 32.76 12.54
N GLU A 326 10.49 31.90 13.09
CA GLU A 326 10.23 31.86 14.53
C GLU A 326 11.49 31.50 15.34
N GLN A 327 12.31 30.56 14.83
CA GLN A 327 13.58 30.18 15.46
C GLN A 327 14.60 31.37 15.41
N VAL A 328 14.64 32.09 14.30
CA VAL A 328 15.49 33.28 14.15
C VAL A 328 15.07 34.39 15.13
N LYS A 329 13.77 34.66 15.23
CA LYS A 329 13.23 35.63 16.21
C LYS A 329 13.58 35.24 17.65
N ALA A 330 13.37 33.98 18.01
CA ALA A 330 13.72 33.50 19.36
C ALA A 330 15.21 33.64 19.67
N GLY A 331 16.06 33.27 18.71
CA GLY A 331 17.52 33.44 18.84
C GLY A 331 17.97 34.89 18.95
N ALA A 332 17.40 35.76 18.12
CA ALA A 332 17.69 37.20 18.16
C ALA A 332 17.29 37.85 19.49
N LEU A 333 16.10 37.48 20.00
CA LEU A 333 15.61 37.92 21.30
C LEU A 333 16.54 37.46 22.44
N GLN A 334 16.91 36.20 22.46
CA GLN A 334 17.81 35.63 23.45
C GLN A 334 19.20 36.34 23.42
N GLN A 335 19.71 36.61 22.22
CA GLN A 335 20.98 37.32 22.05
C GLN A 335 20.88 38.78 22.53
N ALA A 336 19.79 39.48 22.19
CA ALA A 336 19.56 40.85 22.65
C ALA A 336 19.43 40.93 24.18
N GLN A 337 18.70 39.99 24.78
CA GLN A 337 18.57 39.89 26.25
C GLN A 337 19.91 39.60 26.94
N ALA A 338 20.72 38.69 26.39
CA ALA A 338 22.04 38.37 26.91
C ALA A 338 23.00 39.57 26.84
N GLN A 339 22.97 40.31 25.71
CA GLN A 339 23.76 41.55 25.54
C GLN A 339 23.31 42.64 26.51
N ALA A 340 22.00 42.84 26.66
CA ALA A 340 21.46 43.82 27.60
C ALA A 340 21.84 43.49 29.06
N LEU A 341 21.79 42.20 29.42
CA LEU A 341 22.22 41.75 30.75
C LEU A 341 23.72 42.02 31.00
N THR A 342 24.55 41.71 30.01
CA THR A 342 26.00 41.98 30.12
C THR A 342 26.28 43.48 30.27
N GLN A 343 25.59 44.31 29.48
CA GLN A 343 25.73 45.76 29.54
C GLN A 343 25.21 46.33 30.89
N ALA A 344 24.07 45.88 31.36
CA ALA A 344 23.49 46.32 32.62
C ALA A 344 24.41 45.98 33.81
N ARG A 345 24.97 44.78 33.81
CA ARG A 345 25.95 44.35 34.83
C ARG A 345 27.25 45.14 34.78
N ALA A 346 27.78 45.39 33.57
CA ALA A 346 28.98 46.20 33.41
C ALA A 346 28.79 47.66 33.88
N GLN A 347 27.63 48.24 33.53
CA GLN A 347 27.30 49.62 34.00
C GLN A 347 27.07 49.65 35.51
N GLY A 348 26.37 48.67 36.06
CA GLY A 348 26.18 48.57 37.51
C GLY A 348 27.50 48.42 38.27
N LEU A 349 28.43 47.60 37.76
CA LEU A 349 29.75 47.43 38.33
C LEU A 349 30.57 48.71 38.26
N ALA A 350 30.60 49.41 37.12
CA ALA A 350 31.33 50.69 36.97
C ALA A 350 30.78 51.76 37.92
N GLN A 351 29.47 51.81 38.13
CA GLN A 351 28.87 52.74 39.11
C GLN A 351 29.23 52.36 40.54
N ALA A 352 29.17 51.08 40.91
CA ALA A 352 29.56 50.61 42.22
C ALA A 352 31.02 50.82 42.53
N GLU A 353 31.93 50.62 41.56
CA GLU A 353 33.35 50.89 41.67
C GLU A 353 33.61 52.38 41.81
N ALA A 354 32.96 53.26 41.06
CA ALA A 354 33.09 54.71 41.15
C ALA A 354 32.66 55.23 42.54
N GLN A 355 31.55 54.71 43.08
CA GLN A 355 31.08 55.03 44.44
C GLN A 355 32.05 54.55 45.53
N ALA A 356 32.56 53.33 45.39
CA ALA A 356 33.55 52.80 46.31
C ALA A 356 34.89 53.59 46.27
N LYS A 357 35.35 53.97 45.08
CA LYS A 357 36.54 54.83 44.91
C LYS A 357 36.37 56.25 45.51
N ALA A 358 35.16 56.79 45.37
CA ALA A 358 34.88 58.12 45.97
C ALA A 358 34.93 58.14 47.51
N ALA A 359 34.76 56.98 48.12
CA ALA A 359 34.86 56.81 49.59
C ALA A 359 36.26 56.51 50.10
N MET A 360 37.29 56.44 49.20
CA MET A 360 38.70 56.18 49.55
C MET A 360 39.55 57.39 49.46
N PRO A 361 40.72 57.42 50.11
CA PRO A 361 41.70 58.53 49.96
C PRO A 361 42.18 58.65 48.53
N PRO A 362 42.48 59.90 48.06
CA PRO A 362 42.92 60.10 46.68
C PRO A 362 44.22 59.34 46.37
N GLY A 363 44.19 58.55 45.23
CA GLY A 363 45.35 57.80 44.72
C GLY A 363 45.46 56.36 45.18
N VAL A 364 44.49 55.84 45.90
CA VAL A 364 44.43 54.39 46.31
C VAL A 364 43.51 53.63 45.40
N ASP A 365 44.00 52.53 44.81
CA ASP A 365 43.21 51.65 44.00
C ASP A 365 42.37 50.66 44.87
N LEU A 366 41.22 50.24 44.36
CA LEU A 366 40.36 49.31 45.07
C LEU A 366 41.02 47.91 45.19
N PRO A 367 41.05 47.35 46.40
CA PRO A 367 41.56 45.98 46.60
C PRO A 367 40.82 44.98 45.75
N PRO A 368 41.46 43.91 45.16
CA PRO A 368 40.81 42.91 44.36
C PRO A 368 39.65 42.23 45.01
N GLN A 369 39.70 42.05 46.35
CA GLN A 369 38.62 41.45 47.13
C GLN A 369 37.33 42.30 47.16
N VAL A 370 37.47 43.61 47.20
CA VAL A 370 36.39 44.62 47.15
C VAL A 370 35.73 44.58 45.76
N VAL A 371 36.55 44.55 44.70
CA VAL A 371 36.05 44.47 43.33
C VAL A 371 35.26 43.19 43.14
N GLN A 372 35.72 42.06 43.70
CA GLN A 372 34.98 40.78 43.62
C GLN A 372 33.64 40.85 44.38
N GLN A 373 33.61 41.43 45.57
CA GLN A 373 32.36 41.63 46.35
C GLN A 373 31.38 42.54 45.61
N LEU A 374 31.85 43.61 44.99
CA LEU A 374 31.02 44.49 44.18
C LEU A 374 30.45 43.76 42.96
N THR A 375 31.27 42.94 42.30
CA THR A 375 30.84 42.11 41.17
C THR A 375 29.74 41.12 41.57
N ASP A 376 29.92 40.42 42.69
CA ASP A 376 28.94 39.47 43.20
C ASP A 376 27.63 40.18 43.60
N THR A 377 27.73 41.35 44.23
CA THR A 377 26.56 42.15 44.63
C THR A 377 25.77 42.63 43.38
N VAL A 378 26.46 43.16 42.37
CA VAL A 378 25.85 43.63 41.14
C VAL A 378 25.19 42.45 40.38
N ASN A 379 25.88 41.32 40.31
CA ASN A 379 25.32 40.12 39.68
C ASN A 379 24.06 39.60 40.39
N ALA A 380 23.96 39.75 41.70
CA ALA A 380 22.78 39.39 42.48
C ALA A 380 21.62 40.39 42.33
N GLN A 381 21.95 41.69 42.15
CA GLN A 381 20.96 42.77 41.96
C GLN A 381 20.44 42.86 40.54
N VAL A 382 21.32 42.66 39.52
CA VAL A 382 20.95 42.72 38.10
C VAL A 382 20.58 41.31 37.62
N THR A 383 19.34 40.94 37.81
CA THR A 383 18.82 39.60 37.42
C THR A 383 18.41 39.57 35.96
N PRO A 384 18.49 38.39 35.29
CA PRO A 384 17.99 38.22 33.92
C PRO A 384 16.52 38.65 33.76
N GLU A 385 15.68 38.41 34.76
CA GLU A 385 14.26 38.73 34.71
C GLU A 385 14.01 40.25 34.61
N MET A 386 14.74 41.03 35.38
CA MET A 386 14.66 42.51 35.34
C MET A 386 15.06 43.07 34.00
N VAL A 387 16.15 42.55 33.41
CA VAL A 387 16.67 43.03 32.13
C VAL A 387 15.79 42.55 30.97
N ASN A 388 15.32 41.32 31.00
CA ASN A 388 14.44 40.77 29.97
C ASN A 388 13.12 41.56 29.87
N ALA A 389 12.60 42.07 30.98
CA ALA A 389 11.40 42.93 30.99
C ALA A 389 11.64 44.27 30.26
N GLN A 390 12.88 44.71 30.13
CA GLN A 390 13.25 45.96 29.46
C GLN A 390 13.59 45.78 27.96
N VAL A 391 13.64 44.53 27.46
CA VAL A 391 13.92 44.21 26.05
C VAL A 391 12.61 43.72 25.38
N PRO A 392 11.79 44.65 24.83
CA PRO A 392 10.52 44.24 24.20
C PRO A 392 10.80 43.45 22.92
N PRO A 393 10.15 42.28 22.75
CA PRO A 393 10.36 41.44 21.59
C PRO A 393 10.13 42.14 20.25
N GLU A 394 9.14 43.02 20.19
CA GLU A 394 8.79 43.76 18.97
C GLU A 394 9.92 44.70 18.51
N ALA A 395 10.63 45.34 19.45
CA ALA A 395 11.75 46.18 19.11
C ALA A 395 12.90 45.37 18.50
N VAL A 396 13.16 44.17 18.98
CA VAL A 396 14.16 43.26 18.40
C VAL A 396 13.73 42.79 17.01
N TYR A 397 12.47 42.38 16.87
CA TYR A 397 11.96 41.82 15.63
C TYR A 397 11.88 42.85 14.50
N SER A 398 11.61 44.12 14.81
CA SER A 398 11.53 45.19 13.80
C SER A 398 12.86 45.45 13.09
N HIS A 399 13.97 45.05 13.69
CA HIS A 399 15.30 45.20 13.11
C HIS A 399 15.74 44.00 12.24
N LEU A 400 14.95 42.92 12.21
CA LEU A 400 15.27 41.74 11.40
C LEU A 400 14.79 41.94 9.94
N PRO A 401 15.69 41.82 8.93
CA PRO A 401 15.30 41.95 7.54
C PRO A 401 14.29 40.86 7.13
N PRO A 402 13.19 41.18 6.44
CA PRO A 402 12.18 40.19 6.03
C PRO A 402 12.73 39.12 5.09
N ASP A 403 13.84 39.39 4.38
CA ASP A 403 14.51 38.46 3.47
C ASP A 403 15.69 37.71 4.11
N MET A 404 15.80 37.76 5.44
CA MET A 404 16.88 37.10 6.17
C MET A 404 16.85 35.55 6.03
N VAL A 405 15.67 34.99 5.87
CA VAL A 405 15.48 33.55 5.70
C VAL A 405 15.08 33.22 4.26
N LYS A 406 15.93 32.47 3.58
CA LYS A 406 15.66 31.88 2.25
C LYS A 406 15.61 30.38 2.37
N VAL A 407 14.65 29.76 1.66
CA VAL A 407 14.45 28.31 1.65
C VAL A 407 14.38 27.86 0.20
N ASP A 408 15.23 26.91 -0.17
CA ASP A 408 15.24 26.25 -1.46
C ASP A 408 15.03 24.76 -1.26
N LEU A 409 14.24 24.11 -2.12
CA LEU A 409 14.07 22.66 -2.12
C LEU A 409 15.04 22.02 -3.11
N LYS A 410 15.84 21.04 -2.66
CA LYS A 410 16.84 20.33 -3.49
C LYS A 410 16.83 18.83 -3.19
N PRO A 411 16.61 17.97 -4.21
CA PRO A 411 16.06 18.35 -5.51
C PRO A 411 14.63 18.89 -5.39
N GLY A 412 14.16 19.66 -6.37
CA GLY A 412 12.80 20.17 -6.40
C GLY A 412 11.76 19.10 -6.79
N TYR A 413 10.49 19.43 -6.66
CA TYR A 413 9.36 18.62 -7.14
C TYR A 413 8.22 19.51 -7.66
N THR A 414 7.41 18.99 -8.60
CA THR A 414 6.39 19.74 -9.33
C THR A 414 4.96 19.28 -9.07
N TYR A 415 4.78 18.21 -8.29
CA TYR A 415 3.48 17.67 -7.90
C TYR A 415 2.99 18.27 -6.57
N GLY A 416 1.82 17.83 -6.12
CA GLY A 416 1.25 18.20 -4.84
C GLY A 416 0.09 19.18 -5.00
N ASP A 417 -1.10 18.66 -4.71
CA ASP A 417 -2.37 19.41 -4.81
C ASP A 417 -3.05 19.56 -3.44
N ASN A 418 -2.39 19.06 -2.38
CA ASN A 418 -2.88 19.08 -0.99
C ASN A 418 -4.32 18.53 -0.88
N PHE A 419 -4.62 17.48 -1.64
CA PHE A 419 -5.95 16.88 -1.63
C PHE A 419 -6.20 16.12 -0.32
N SER A 420 -7.40 16.30 0.23
CA SER A 420 -7.93 15.32 1.18
C SER A 420 -8.15 13.98 0.48
N LEU A 421 -8.27 12.90 1.26
CA LEU A 421 -8.51 11.58 0.69
C LEU A 421 -9.82 11.53 -0.10
N LEU A 422 -10.87 12.20 0.37
CA LEU A 422 -12.14 12.29 -0.35
C LEU A 422 -12.00 13.04 -1.67
N LYS A 423 -11.24 14.14 -1.67
CA LYS A 423 -10.98 14.92 -2.88
C LYS A 423 -10.17 14.10 -3.91
N PHE A 424 -9.16 13.36 -3.46
CA PHE A 424 -8.45 12.39 -4.30
C PHE A 424 -9.40 11.33 -4.87
N ALA A 425 -10.26 10.75 -4.02
CA ALA A 425 -11.24 9.76 -4.44
C ALA A 425 -12.17 10.29 -5.54
N THR A 426 -12.71 11.48 -5.38
CA THR A 426 -13.69 12.06 -6.31
C THR A 426 -13.07 12.60 -7.61
N HIS A 427 -11.83 13.11 -7.56
CA HIS A 427 -11.19 13.76 -8.71
C HIS A 427 -10.30 12.82 -9.53
N VAL A 428 -9.68 11.81 -8.90
CA VAL A 428 -8.73 10.91 -9.56
C VAL A 428 -9.28 9.50 -9.69
N THR A 429 -9.73 8.87 -8.57
CA THR A 429 -10.05 7.44 -8.60
C THR A 429 -11.46 7.14 -9.08
N LEU A 430 -12.41 8.08 -8.97
CA LEU A 430 -13.80 7.88 -9.41
C LEU A 430 -13.88 7.53 -10.90
N ALA A 431 -13.23 8.32 -11.76
CA ALA A 431 -13.23 8.10 -13.20
C ALA A 431 -12.55 6.76 -13.56
N GLN A 432 -11.41 6.44 -12.94
CA GLN A 432 -10.72 5.18 -13.08
C GLN A 432 -11.65 3.99 -12.79
N SER A 433 -12.36 4.04 -11.66
CA SER A 433 -13.19 2.95 -11.18
C SER A 433 -14.44 2.75 -12.02
N LEU A 434 -15.12 3.84 -12.42
CA LEU A 434 -16.28 3.78 -13.31
C LEU A 434 -15.91 3.18 -14.67
N ILE A 435 -14.78 3.59 -15.22
CA ILE A 435 -14.27 3.04 -16.48
C ILE A 435 -13.88 1.57 -16.30
N ALA A 436 -13.24 1.21 -15.19
CA ALA A 436 -12.91 -0.18 -14.90
C ALA A 436 -14.17 -1.06 -14.78
N MET A 437 -15.23 -0.59 -14.14
CA MET A 437 -16.51 -1.31 -14.08
C MET A 437 -17.10 -1.54 -15.48
N LEU A 438 -17.13 -0.51 -16.32
CA LEU A 438 -17.64 -0.60 -17.69
C LEU A 438 -16.81 -1.59 -18.52
N PHE A 439 -15.49 -1.46 -18.50
CA PHE A 439 -14.60 -2.31 -19.30
C PHE A 439 -14.41 -3.71 -18.71
N GLY A 440 -14.74 -3.95 -17.44
CA GLY A 440 -14.86 -5.29 -16.87
C GLY A 440 -15.98 -6.08 -17.54
N PHE A 441 -17.17 -5.46 -17.67
CA PHE A 441 -18.30 -6.04 -18.39
C PHE A 441 -18.03 -6.21 -19.89
N LEU A 442 -17.57 -5.15 -20.58
CA LEU A 442 -17.25 -5.19 -22.00
C LEU A 442 -16.10 -6.17 -22.30
N GLY A 443 -15.11 -6.26 -21.42
CA GLY A 443 -14.01 -7.21 -21.50
C GLY A 443 -14.49 -8.65 -21.43
N GLY A 444 -15.41 -8.98 -20.53
CA GLY A 444 -16.05 -10.27 -20.46
C GLY A 444 -16.77 -10.65 -21.77
N LEU A 445 -17.50 -9.71 -22.36
CA LEU A 445 -18.14 -9.90 -23.67
C LEU A 445 -17.11 -10.09 -24.79
N TRP A 446 -16.01 -9.33 -24.78
CA TRP A 446 -14.92 -9.46 -25.73
C TRP A 446 -14.23 -10.83 -25.61
N ILE A 447 -13.87 -11.26 -24.41
CA ILE A 447 -13.27 -12.57 -24.12
C ILE A 447 -14.17 -13.71 -24.65
N ARG A 448 -15.46 -13.61 -24.45
CA ARG A 448 -16.43 -14.59 -24.89
C ARG A 448 -16.50 -14.72 -26.42
N ARG A 449 -16.19 -13.65 -27.19
CA ARG A 449 -16.23 -13.64 -28.66
C ARG A 449 -14.91 -14.01 -29.31
N SER A 450 -13.79 -13.53 -28.78
CA SER A 450 -12.47 -13.62 -29.44
C SER A 450 -11.37 -14.26 -28.59
N GLY A 451 -11.70 -14.76 -27.41
CA GLY A 451 -10.72 -15.30 -26.46
C GLY A 451 -10.05 -14.22 -25.60
N ALA A 452 -9.37 -14.65 -24.56
CA ALA A 452 -8.82 -13.76 -23.54
C ALA A 452 -7.46 -13.14 -23.89
N ARG A 453 -6.79 -13.62 -24.95
CA ARG A 453 -5.45 -13.14 -25.33
C ARG A 453 -5.44 -11.70 -25.79
N TRP A 454 -6.34 -11.29 -26.69
CA TRP A 454 -6.39 -9.94 -27.23
C TRP A 454 -6.75 -8.88 -26.19
N PRO A 455 -7.78 -9.08 -25.33
CA PRO A 455 -8.02 -8.16 -24.20
C PRO A 455 -6.83 -8.04 -23.27
N LEU A 456 -6.09 -9.13 -22.99
CA LEU A 456 -4.87 -9.08 -22.18
C LEU A 456 -3.76 -8.25 -22.85
N ILE A 457 -3.51 -8.44 -24.15
CA ILE A 457 -2.52 -7.64 -24.90
C ILE A 457 -2.88 -6.16 -24.84
N THR A 458 -4.16 -5.81 -25.04
CA THR A 458 -4.64 -4.43 -24.95
C THR A 458 -4.41 -3.86 -23.54
N ALA A 459 -4.71 -4.64 -22.50
CA ALA A 459 -4.45 -4.24 -21.11
C ALA A 459 -2.96 -3.92 -20.88
N LEU A 460 -2.08 -4.80 -21.34
CA LEU A 460 -0.63 -4.62 -21.15
C LEU A 460 -0.06 -3.44 -21.95
N VAL A 461 -0.55 -3.21 -23.18
CA VAL A 461 -0.19 -2.02 -23.96
C VAL A 461 -0.58 -0.74 -23.22
N ILE A 462 -1.79 -0.71 -22.66
CA ILE A 462 -2.26 0.45 -21.88
C ILE A 462 -1.46 0.58 -20.57
N PHE A 463 -1.09 -0.51 -19.89
CA PHE A 463 -0.24 -0.44 -18.69
C PHE A 463 1.13 0.18 -19.02
N VAL A 464 1.77 -0.26 -20.12
CA VAL A 464 3.03 0.35 -20.58
C VAL A 464 2.84 1.83 -20.89
N GLY A 465 1.83 2.17 -21.67
CA GLY A 465 1.53 3.55 -22.03
C GLY A 465 1.22 4.43 -20.82
N SER A 466 0.44 3.94 -19.87
CA SER A 466 0.13 4.66 -18.62
C SER A 466 1.38 4.86 -17.75
N GLY A 467 2.22 3.83 -17.61
CA GLY A 467 3.47 3.96 -16.87
C GLY A 467 4.42 4.99 -17.47
N LEU A 468 4.58 4.98 -18.79
CA LEU A 468 5.37 5.99 -19.51
C LEU A 468 4.75 7.39 -19.41
N ALA A 469 3.42 7.49 -19.46
CA ALA A 469 2.72 8.77 -19.32
C ALA A 469 2.89 9.35 -17.90
N TYR A 470 2.77 8.53 -16.86
CA TYR A 470 3.05 8.96 -15.48
C TYR A 470 4.50 9.40 -15.27
N ALA A 471 5.47 8.77 -15.96
CA ALA A 471 6.87 9.14 -15.86
C ALA A 471 7.21 10.44 -16.62
N ALA A 472 6.57 10.69 -17.77
CA ALA A 472 6.99 11.73 -18.71
C ALA A 472 6.13 13.00 -18.69
N LEU A 473 4.86 12.91 -18.21
CA LEU A 473 3.94 14.05 -18.25
C LEU A 473 3.93 14.83 -16.91
N SER A 474 3.29 15.99 -16.93
CA SER A 474 3.14 16.80 -15.73
C SER A 474 2.42 16.04 -14.59
N HIS A 475 2.84 16.24 -13.36
CA HIS A 475 2.34 15.54 -12.18
C HIS A 475 1.13 16.21 -11.51
N GLY A 476 0.49 17.18 -12.16
CA GLY A 476 -0.75 17.79 -11.67
C GLY A 476 -1.92 16.80 -11.66
N TRP A 477 -2.88 16.99 -10.76
CA TRP A 477 -4.00 16.05 -10.56
C TRP A 477 -4.84 15.79 -11.81
N GLN A 478 -5.02 16.78 -12.71
CA GLN A 478 -5.81 16.60 -13.95
C GLN A 478 -5.14 15.57 -14.87
N THR A 479 -3.84 15.68 -15.05
CA THR A 479 -3.05 14.72 -15.84
C THR A 479 -3.11 13.33 -15.21
N GLN A 480 -2.94 13.25 -13.89
CA GLN A 480 -3.04 12.00 -13.15
C GLN A 480 -4.43 11.36 -13.27
N ALA A 481 -5.50 12.15 -13.17
CA ALA A 481 -6.87 11.69 -13.33
C ALA A 481 -7.12 11.12 -14.74
N LEU A 482 -6.62 11.79 -15.78
CA LEU A 482 -6.75 11.33 -17.16
C LEU A 482 -6.00 10.00 -17.37
N ILE A 483 -4.76 9.92 -16.92
CA ILE A 483 -3.96 8.68 -17.05
C ILE A 483 -4.61 7.56 -16.24
N SER A 484 -5.10 7.84 -15.01
CA SER A 484 -5.81 6.88 -14.17
C SER A 484 -7.09 6.36 -14.83
N ALA A 485 -7.84 7.22 -15.52
CA ALA A 485 -9.03 6.83 -16.26
C ALA A 485 -8.71 5.83 -17.38
N VAL A 486 -7.67 6.10 -18.16
CA VAL A 486 -7.17 5.16 -19.20
C VAL A 486 -6.63 3.88 -18.59
N TYR A 487 -5.88 3.98 -17.49
CA TYR A 487 -5.39 2.84 -16.72
C TYR A 487 -6.54 1.94 -16.24
N GLY A 488 -7.70 2.50 -15.89
CA GLY A 488 -8.90 1.75 -15.49
C GLY A 488 -9.35 0.72 -16.54
N ILE A 489 -9.20 1.03 -17.84
CA ILE A 489 -9.45 0.08 -18.95
C ILE A 489 -8.51 -1.12 -18.82
N ALA A 490 -7.22 -0.86 -18.66
CA ALA A 490 -6.20 -1.92 -18.55
C ALA A 490 -6.41 -2.79 -17.32
N PHE A 491 -6.70 -2.18 -16.19
CA PHE A 491 -6.98 -2.88 -14.93
C PHE A 491 -8.13 -3.88 -15.11
N ALA A 492 -9.25 -3.43 -15.67
CA ALA A 492 -10.42 -4.27 -15.90
C ALA A 492 -10.16 -5.41 -16.87
N LEU A 493 -9.54 -5.11 -18.01
CA LEU A 493 -9.23 -6.13 -19.03
C LEU A 493 -8.21 -7.15 -18.52
N TYR A 494 -7.23 -6.74 -17.74
CA TYR A 494 -6.25 -7.63 -17.12
C TYR A 494 -6.90 -8.63 -16.17
N TYR A 495 -7.71 -8.15 -15.21
CA TYR A 495 -8.39 -9.01 -14.24
C TYR A 495 -9.50 -9.86 -14.86
N ALA A 496 -10.09 -9.44 -15.98
CA ALA A 496 -11.01 -10.29 -16.73
C ALA A 496 -10.26 -11.38 -17.52
N SER A 497 -9.09 -11.10 -18.08
CA SER A 497 -8.39 -12.00 -18.99
C SER A 497 -7.56 -13.06 -18.30
N THR A 498 -6.81 -12.71 -17.25
CA THR A 498 -5.83 -13.63 -16.62
C THR A 498 -6.46 -14.86 -15.98
N PRO A 499 -7.59 -14.80 -15.23
CA PRO A 499 -8.24 -15.98 -14.71
C PRO A 499 -8.81 -16.88 -15.82
N ASN A 500 -9.37 -16.28 -16.87
CA ASN A 500 -9.91 -17.04 -18.01
C ASN A 500 -8.80 -17.83 -18.72
N LEU A 501 -7.62 -17.22 -18.96
CA LEU A 501 -6.49 -17.90 -19.58
C LEU A 501 -5.96 -19.07 -18.74
N ILE A 502 -5.94 -18.93 -17.42
CA ILE A 502 -5.54 -20.00 -16.51
C ILE A 502 -6.55 -21.16 -16.55
N VAL A 503 -7.84 -20.86 -16.43
CA VAL A 503 -8.91 -21.87 -16.41
C VAL A 503 -8.96 -22.66 -17.72
N GLU A 504 -8.77 -21.99 -18.86
CA GLU A 504 -8.74 -22.64 -20.18
C GLU A 504 -7.44 -23.42 -20.45
N GLY A 505 -6.36 -23.09 -19.74
CA GLY A 505 -5.06 -23.73 -19.88
C GLY A 505 -4.92 -25.09 -19.21
N VAL A 506 -5.88 -25.50 -18.37
CA VAL A 506 -5.78 -26.69 -17.51
C VAL A 506 -7.09 -27.49 -17.45
N PRO A 507 -7.02 -28.82 -17.16
CA PRO A 507 -8.21 -29.64 -16.93
C PRO A 507 -9.05 -29.14 -15.74
N ALA A 508 -10.34 -29.42 -15.74
CA ALA A 508 -11.30 -28.94 -14.74
C ALA A 508 -10.88 -29.22 -13.29
N GLN A 509 -10.22 -30.35 -13.03
CA GLN A 509 -9.74 -30.76 -11.70
C GLN A 509 -8.60 -29.88 -11.18
N GLN A 510 -7.86 -29.22 -12.06
CA GLN A 510 -6.68 -28.42 -11.73
C GLN A 510 -6.94 -26.91 -11.77
N GLN A 511 -8.14 -26.48 -12.18
CA GLN A 511 -8.48 -25.06 -12.35
C GLN A 511 -8.40 -24.28 -11.04
N GLY A 512 -8.86 -24.88 -9.93
CA GLY A 512 -8.81 -24.24 -8.61
C GLY A 512 -7.38 -23.97 -8.14
N ILE A 513 -6.49 -24.96 -8.28
CA ILE A 513 -5.07 -24.84 -7.92
C ILE A 513 -4.40 -23.77 -8.80
N SER A 514 -4.63 -23.81 -10.10
CA SER A 514 -4.02 -22.86 -11.05
C SER A 514 -4.52 -21.43 -10.82
N ALA A 515 -5.79 -21.22 -10.51
CA ALA A 515 -6.33 -19.91 -10.14
C ALA A 515 -5.72 -19.40 -8.81
N GLY A 516 -5.53 -20.30 -7.84
CA GLY A 516 -4.82 -19.99 -6.61
C GLY A 516 -3.37 -19.56 -6.86
N MET A 517 -2.64 -20.27 -7.72
CA MET A 517 -1.28 -19.91 -8.15
C MET A 517 -1.23 -18.51 -8.79
N LEU A 518 -2.22 -18.19 -9.66
CA LEU A 518 -2.32 -16.86 -10.25
C LEU A 518 -2.52 -15.78 -9.18
N GLY A 519 -3.42 -16.00 -8.22
CA GLY A 519 -3.64 -15.06 -7.13
C GLY A 519 -2.38 -14.79 -6.30
N VAL A 520 -1.60 -15.84 -6.01
CA VAL A 520 -0.30 -15.71 -5.33
C VAL A 520 0.68 -14.87 -6.16
N MET A 521 0.82 -15.18 -7.46
CA MET A 521 1.72 -14.43 -8.34
C MET A 521 1.32 -12.97 -8.47
N GLN A 522 0.03 -12.67 -8.56
CA GLN A 522 -0.48 -11.30 -8.58
C GLN A 522 -0.22 -10.55 -7.27
N ALA A 523 -0.47 -11.17 -6.12
CA ALA A 523 -0.22 -10.56 -4.82
C ALA A 523 1.28 -10.32 -4.57
N MET A 524 2.13 -11.31 -4.89
CA MET A 524 3.59 -11.16 -4.83
C MET A 524 4.07 -10.05 -5.77
N GLY A 525 3.55 -10.02 -7.01
CA GLY A 525 3.90 -8.99 -7.98
C GLY A 525 3.56 -7.59 -7.48
N ALA A 526 2.35 -7.39 -6.96
CA ALA A 526 1.95 -6.10 -6.40
C ALA A 526 2.86 -5.67 -5.23
N GLY A 527 3.20 -6.60 -4.33
CA GLY A 527 4.10 -6.35 -3.20
C GLY A 527 5.54 -6.04 -3.65
N ILE A 528 6.11 -6.83 -4.56
CA ILE A 528 7.46 -6.60 -5.12
C ILE A 528 7.50 -5.27 -5.86
N GLY A 529 6.52 -5.01 -6.73
CA GLY A 529 6.43 -3.77 -7.50
C GLY A 529 6.39 -2.54 -6.60
N LEU A 530 5.58 -2.58 -5.54
CA LEU A 530 5.51 -1.51 -4.55
C LEU A 530 6.85 -1.35 -3.80
N ALA A 531 7.43 -2.44 -3.28
CA ALA A 531 8.66 -2.39 -2.50
C ALA A 531 9.85 -1.83 -3.31
N VAL A 532 10.04 -2.29 -4.56
CA VAL A 532 11.12 -1.80 -5.43
C VAL A 532 10.88 -0.34 -5.83
N ALA A 533 9.64 0.01 -6.19
CA ALA A 533 9.32 1.37 -6.59
C ALA A 533 9.44 2.36 -5.42
N THR A 534 9.03 1.97 -4.21
CA THR A 534 9.22 2.82 -3.02
C THR A 534 10.68 2.95 -2.62
N ALA A 535 11.53 1.93 -2.88
CA ALA A 535 12.98 2.05 -2.71
C ALA A 535 13.59 3.14 -3.62
N PHE A 536 13.12 3.27 -4.87
CA PHE A 536 13.54 4.39 -5.74
C PHE A 536 13.05 5.75 -5.24
N LEU A 537 11.85 5.82 -4.66
CA LEU A 537 11.35 7.06 -4.06
C LEU A 537 12.21 7.49 -2.87
N THR A 538 12.46 6.59 -1.93
CA THR A 538 13.23 6.86 -0.71
C THR A 538 14.70 7.18 -1.01
N ALA A 539 15.22 6.72 -2.16
CA ALA A 539 16.54 7.10 -2.67
C ALA A 539 16.62 8.58 -3.15
N ASN A 540 15.46 9.22 -3.38
CA ASN A 540 15.38 10.58 -3.90
C ASN A 540 14.56 11.50 -2.97
N PRO A 541 14.99 11.69 -1.69
CA PRO A 541 14.27 12.55 -0.74
C PRO A 541 14.42 14.02 -1.14
N VAL A 542 13.40 14.81 -0.87
CA VAL A 542 13.48 16.28 -0.97
C VAL A 542 14.03 16.84 0.33
N LYS A 543 15.00 17.76 0.22
CA LYS A 543 15.61 18.45 1.36
C LYS A 543 15.40 19.95 1.23
N ALA A 544 15.09 20.61 2.33
CA ALA A 544 15.07 22.06 2.39
C ALA A 544 16.46 22.58 2.74
N VAL A 545 17.03 23.37 1.86
CA VAL A 545 18.26 24.16 2.13
C VAL A 545 17.82 25.50 2.67
N VAL A 546 18.02 25.70 3.95
CA VAL A 546 17.66 26.93 4.67
C VAL A 546 18.88 27.78 4.82
N SER A 547 18.84 28.98 4.25
CA SER A 547 19.91 30.01 4.35
C SER A 547 19.43 31.16 5.21
N VAL A 548 20.10 31.42 6.31
CA VAL A 548 19.86 32.58 7.17
C VAL A 548 21.03 33.54 6.98
N ALA A 549 20.75 34.82 6.76
CA ALA A 549 21.79 35.83 6.56
C ALA A 549 22.75 35.85 7.76
N GLY A 550 24.05 35.75 7.48
CA GLY A 550 25.10 35.71 8.52
C GLY A 550 25.38 34.31 9.12
N ALA A 551 24.70 33.24 8.65
CA ALA A 551 24.94 31.88 9.09
C ALA A 551 25.17 30.93 7.90
N PRO A 552 25.90 29.82 8.06
CA PRO A 552 26.04 28.80 7.01
C PRO A 552 24.68 28.14 6.70
N PRO A 553 24.44 27.76 5.44
CA PRO A 553 23.21 27.06 5.06
C PRO A 553 23.04 25.74 5.82
N VAL A 554 21.84 25.48 6.29
CA VAL A 554 21.48 24.24 6.99
C VAL A 554 20.52 23.44 6.11
N THR A 555 20.77 22.14 5.99
CA THR A 555 19.89 21.23 5.25
C THR A 555 18.96 20.51 6.24
N LYS A 556 17.65 20.60 6.00
CA LYS A 556 16.62 19.89 6.75
C LYS A 556 15.94 18.86 5.84
N ASP A 557 15.77 17.64 6.31
CA ASP A 557 14.99 16.63 5.61
C ASP A 557 13.50 16.97 5.68
N ILE A 558 12.80 16.84 4.54
CA ILE A 558 11.35 16.98 4.47
C ILE A 558 10.76 15.56 4.49
N PRO A 559 10.13 15.15 5.58
CA PRO A 559 9.61 13.79 5.68
C PRO A 559 8.50 13.56 4.65
N LEU A 560 8.50 12.38 4.05
CA LEU A 560 7.44 11.89 3.15
C LEU A 560 7.22 12.77 1.88
N VAL A 561 8.23 13.52 1.45
CA VAL A 561 8.23 14.24 0.17
C VAL A 561 9.46 13.80 -0.63
N TYR A 562 9.22 13.42 -1.87
CA TYR A 562 10.23 12.84 -2.75
C TYR A 562 10.37 13.68 -4.02
N ALA A 563 11.53 13.65 -4.64
CA ALA A 563 11.76 14.35 -5.91
C ALA A 563 11.00 13.70 -7.07
N ASP A 564 10.64 14.48 -8.08
CA ASP A 564 10.00 13.99 -9.32
C ASP A 564 10.78 12.82 -9.92
N LYS A 565 12.11 12.90 -9.92
CA LYS A 565 12.99 11.83 -10.42
C LYS A 565 12.75 10.48 -9.75
N GLY A 566 12.39 10.44 -8.47
CA GLY A 566 12.05 9.21 -7.76
C GLY A 566 10.80 8.56 -8.35
N TYR A 567 9.77 9.34 -8.63
CA TYR A 567 8.54 8.87 -9.29
C TYR A 567 8.78 8.46 -10.73
N GLU A 568 9.54 9.25 -11.50
CA GLU A 568 9.90 8.94 -12.89
C GLU A 568 10.56 7.57 -13.00
N ILE A 569 11.63 7.32 -12.22
CA ILE A 569 12.35 6.05 -12.22
C ILE A 569 11.42 4.89 -11.82
N SER A 570 10.59 5.10 -10.82
CA SER A 570 9.63 4.09 -10.34
C SER A 570 8.59 3.74 -11.41
N PHE A 571 8.03 4.74 -12.11
CA PHE A 571 7.08 4.50 -13.18
C PHE A 571 7.74 3.88 -14.41
N TYR A 572 8.98 4.25 -14.76
CA TYR A 572 9.73 3.53 -15.81
C TYR A 572 9.97 2.07 -15.44
N PHE A 573 10.32 1.79 -14.21
CA PHE A 573 10.51 0.42 -13.73
C PHE A 573 9.24 -0.44 -13.90
N VAL A 574 8.09 0.04 -13.45
CA VAL A 574 6.83 -0.71 -13.58
C VAL A 574 6.33 -0.76 -15.03
N ALA A 575 6.63 0.25 -15.87
CA ALA A 575 6.35 0.22 -17.31
C ALA A 575 7.19 -0.83 -18.02
N ILE A 576 8.48 -0.96 -17.69
CA ILE A 576 9.37 -1.98 -18.24
C ILE A 576 8.88 -3.37 -17.84
N SER A 577 8.46 -3.58 -16.58
CA SER A 577 7.90 -4.86 -16.14
C SER A 577 6.64 -5.23 -16.95
N ALA A 578 5.74 -4.27 -17.18
CA ALA A 578 4.55 -4.45 -18.02
C ALA A 578 4.91 -4.72 -19.49
N ALA A 579 5.97 -4.11 -20.03
CA ALA A 579 6.47 -4.38 -21.38
C ALA A 579 7.02 -5.81 -21.52
N VAL A 580 7.73 -6.31 -20.51
CA VAL A 580 8.19 -7.71 -20.48
C VAL A 580 6.99 -8.67 -20.42
N ALA A 581 5.97 -8.34 -19.60
CA ALA A 581 4.72 -9.09 -19.57
C ALA A 581 4.00 -9.08 -20.94
N LEU A 582 4.01 -7.94 -21.64
CA LEU A 582 3.44 -7.79 -22.98
C LEU A 582 4.15 -8.71 -24.00
N ILE A 583 5.48 -8.79 -23.96
CA ILE A 583 6.25 -9.72 -24.79
C ILE A 583 5.78 -11.16 -24.52
N GLY A 584 5.61 -11.55 -23.27
CA GLY A 584 5.06 -12.85 -22.88
C GLY A 584 3.67 -13.11 -23.49
N ALA A 585 2.77 -12.11 -23.45
CA ALA A 585 1.42 -12.23 -24.03
C ALA A 585 1.43 -12.30 -25.58
N LEU A 586 2.39 -11.63 -26.23
CA LEU A 586 2.57 -11.68 -27.68
C LEU A 586 3.09 -13.04 -28.17
N ILE A 587 3.96 -13.68 -27.38
CA ILE A 587 4.52 -15.02 -27.69
C ILE A 587 3.48 -16.11 -27.38
N MET A 588 2.56 -15.87 -26.44
CA MET A 588 1.55 -16.84 -26.02
C MET A 588 0.68 -17.34 -27.19
N LYS A 589 0.55 -18.66 -27.32
CA LYS A 589 -0.21 -19.30 -28.42
C LYS A 589 -1.66 -19.60 -28.07
N HIS A 590 -1.99 -19.81 -26.79
CA HIS A 590 -3.35 -20.13 -26.30
C HIS A 590 -4.20 -18.87 -26.02
N GLY A 591 -5.50 -19.07 -25.76
CA GLY A 591 -6.45 -17.97 -25.50
C GLY A 591 -6.88 -17.20 -26.76
N ARG A 592 -6.72 -17.77 -27.94
CA ARG A 592 -7.16 -17.20 -29.22
C ARG A 592 -8.58 -17.59 -29.64
N THR A 593 -9.10 -18.65 -29.02
CA THR A 593 -10.44 -19.16 -29.29
C THR A 593 -11.43 -18.57 -28.28
N PRO A 594 -12.71 -18.42 -28.64
CA PRO A 594 -13.76 -18.00 -27.72
C PRO A 594 -13.73 -18.81 -26.42
N ALA A 595 -13.90 -18.12 -25.28
CA ALA A 595 -13.87 -18.78 -23.98
C ALA A 595 -15.08 -19.69 -23.79
N THR A 596 -14.83 -20.97 -23.51
CA THR A 596 -15.88 -22.00 -23.33
C THR A 596 -16.24 -22.23 -21.86
N GLY A 597 -15.62 -21.48 -20.94
CA GLY A 597 -15.81 -21.63 -19.48
C GLY A 597 -15.22 -22.94 -18.94
N GLY A 598 -14.23 -23.51 -19.60
CA GLY A 598 -13.54 -24.75 -19.19
C GLY A 598 -14.32 -26.04 -19.53
N ALA A 599 -15.15 -26.01 -20.56
CA ALA A 599 -15.70 -27.25 -21.11
C ALA A 599 -14.56 -28.10 -21.69
N ALA A 600 -14.46 -29.32 -21.22
CA ALA A 600 -13.45 -30.28 -21.66
C ALA A 600 -13.44 -30.42 -23.18
N HIS A 601 -12.25 -30.27 -23.79
CA HIS A 601 -11.92 -30.79 -25.09
C HIS A 601 -11.40 -32.21 -24.97
#